data_101a140df00cf1c9c8736a4356ed5d54
#
_entry.id   101a140df00cf1c9c8736a4356ed5d54
#
_cell.length_a   1.000
_cell.length_b   1.000
_cell.length_c   1.000
_cell.angle_alpha   90.00
_cell.angle_beta   90.00
_cell.angle_gamma   90.00
#
_symmetry.space_group_name_H-M   'P 1'
#
loop_
_entity.id
_entity.type
_entity.pdbx_description
1 polymer ?
#
loop_
_entity_poly.entity_id
_entity_poly.type
_entity_poly.pdbx_seq_one_letter_code
_entity_poly.pdbx_strand_id
1 'polypeptide(L)'
;ETPLAPVVGEETLQDPDAGRSAIERQMDALRESEAPETVDPAEAKTGIAALAYDPAVAPAKEYALNSTHLELVFTDIGARLKQGTVLVENGEAQPLVPEHPGVEEDEFPYPLGLEFQKSYLGDALDQSRWTLASQSDDVIEFAIELPEPFHARIVKTFAIAQDHPNVLQVAVSFTNTRSESRVLGLDQAEAAFALSWSPNVHSGDEDNRMAQQELVWRDEEINTHFATSKLEVQPDNGYAKVMPALDWVAIKSAYFVVAMKAEYEGSSAWAKGVPEAFEVAMEVPREEVAAGETLTRDFKVYLGPVQGSSLEAAWPGLKSVLQFFTMFSFMDTFAKGMLYVLNWFYASIIANYGFAIIFLTILVRSAMFPLTLKGMKSMKKMQKLAPEMEKIKEEVGEDQQEMQKRMMELYKERGVNPLGGCMPMLLQMPVFIALYRVYATAFEFRGAPFLGWITDLSEPDALFMLPFSIPVPFTANGIDSFNLLPILMGLAMVASTKLMPTSGPVQNPQQKMMMTLMPVFFSVICYNMASGLNLYILTSTVLGIVQNYFIHVSDDEISPKPGKSTKAKSGAKSKPRHFYAAAQARKREMAKEKRRDKKKGRAGKGQD
;
A
#
# COMPACT_ATOMS: atom_id res chain seq x y z
N GLU A 1 -41.04 18.49 -59.04
CA GLU A 1 -40.06 18.55 -60.12
C GLU A 1 -38.81 19.26 -59.65
N THR A 2 -37.84 18.50 -59.24
CA THR A 2 -36.50 18.97 -58.89
C THR A 2 -35.50 18.02 -59.55
N PRO A 3 -34.55 18.49 -60.33
CA PRO A 3 -33.60 17.63 -61.04
C PRO A 3 -32.45 17.18 -60.14
N LEU A 4 -32.05 15.92 -60.37
CA LEU A 4 -30.90 15.22 -59.80
C LEU A 4 -29.58 15.95 -60.10
N ALA A 5 -28.72 16.08 -59.08
CA ALA A 5 -27.35 16.53 -59.20
C ALA A 5 -26.43 15.43 -59.76
N PRO A 6 -25.38 15.77 -60.48
CA PRO A 6 -24.46 14.82 -61.07
C PRO A 6 -23.44 14.25 -60.05
N VAL A 7 -23.08 13.01 -60.31
CA VAL A 7 -22.00 12.27 -59.65
C VAL A 7 -20.66 13.00 -59.86
N VAL A 8 -19.96 13.33 -58.78
CA VAL A 8 -18.61 13.88 -58.82
C VAL A 8 -17.61 12.72 -58.87
N GLY A 9 -16.76 12.81 -59.83
CA GLY A 9 -15.67 11.89 -60.05
C GLY A 9 -14.48 12.09 -59.13
N GLU A 10 -13.65 11.09 -59.14
CA GLU A 10 -12.22 10.98 -58.80
C GLU A 10 -11.64 11.99 -57.80
N GLU A 11 -11.42 11.54 -56.56
CA GLU A 11 -10.52 12.17 -55.65
C GLU A 11 -9.08 12.11 -56.20
N THR A 12 -8.60 13.27 -56.65
CA THR A 12 -7.17 13.50 -56.84
C THR A 12 -6.52 13.45 -55.48
N LEU A 13 -5.54 12.54 -55.31
CA LEU A 13 -4.60 12.52 -54.17
C LEU A 13 -4.04 13.94 -53.99
N GLN A 14 -4.45 14.62 -52.93
CA GLN A 14 -3.87 15.88 -52.50
C GLN A 14 -2.42 15.63 -52.11
N ASP A 15 -1.51 16.36 -52.72
CA ASP A 15 -0.11 16.45 -52.31
C ASP A 15 -0.03 16.81 -50.82
N PRO A 16 0.55 15.93 -49.96
CA PRO A 16 0.62 16.18 -48.51
C PRO A 16 1.39 17.45 -48.14
N ASP A 17 2.14 18.04 -49.07
CA ASP A 17 2.95 19.22 -48.87
C ASP A 17 2.29 20.55 -49.28
N ALA A 18 1.08 20.55 -49.82
CA ALA A 18 0.44 21.76 -50.39
C ALA A 18 0.09 22.85 -49.35
N GLY A 19 0.27 22.64 -48.04
CA GLY A 19 0.00 23.59 -46.97
C GLY A 19 1.20 24.05 -46.18
N ARG A 20 2.41 23.53 -46.44
CA ARG A 20 3.61 23.83 -45.64
C ARG A 20 4.36 25.06 -46.16
N SER A 21 4.83 25.92 -45.24
CA SER A 21 5.64 27.09 -45.60
C SER A 21 6.99 26.69 -46.17
N ALA A 22 7.59 27.58 -47.00
CA ALA A 22 8.93 27.35 -47.54
C ALA A 22 9.99 27.14 -46.44
N ILE A 23 9.78 27.74 -45.25
CA ILE A 23 10.64 27.59 -44.06
C ILE A 23 10.49 26.21 -43.46
N GLU A 24 9.26 25.67 -43.37
CA GLU A 24 9.04 24.29 -42.86
C GLU A 24 9.68 23.24 -43.77
N ARG A 25 9.54 23.40 -45.10
CA ARG A 25 10.21 22.51 -46.06
C ARG A 25 11.74 22.62 -46.00
N GLN A 26 12.28 23.80 -45.73
CA GLN A 26 13.72 24.01 -45.57
C GLN A 26 14.24 23.44 -44.26
N MET A 27 13.43 23.53 -43.18
CA MET A 27 13.73 22.88 -41.91
C MET A 27 13.65 21.35 -41.98
N ASP A 28 12.66 20.80 -42.70
CA ASP A 28 12.56 19.35 -42.91
C ASP A 28 13.70 18.83 -43.79
N ALA A 29 14.11 19.58 -44.84
CA ALA A 29 15.27 19.25 -45.65
C ALA A 29 16.61 19.35 -44.87
N LEU A 30 16.72 20.28 -43.92
CA LEU A 30 17.86 20.37 -42.99
C LEU A 30 17.86 19.20 -41.99
N ARG A 31 16.66 18.80 -41.51
CA ARG A 31 16.50 17.62 -40.64
C ARG A 31 16.85 16.33 -41.38
N GLU A 32 16.49 16.17 -42.65
CA GLU A 32 16.85 15.02 -43.49
C GLU A 32 18.35 15.00 -43.82
N SER A 33 19.02 16.17 -43.95
CA SER A 33 20.45 16.25 -44.21
C SER A 33 21.34 16.06 -42.96
N GLU A 34 20.77 16.27 -41.77
CA GLU A 34 21.43 16.04 -40.47
C GLU A 34 21.04 14.70 -39.83
N ALA A 35 20.25 13.87 -40.52
CA ALA A 35 19.99 12.52 -40.04
C ALA A 35 21.32 11.73 -39.95
N PRO A 36 21.71 11.27 -38.74
CA PRO A 36 22.91 10.47 -38.62
C PRO A 36 22.74 9.20 -39.46
N GLU A 37 23.81 8.76 -40.11
CA GLU A 37 23.84 7.51 -40.86
C GLU A 37 23.22 6.39 -40.02
N THR A 38 21.99 6.01 -40.35
CA THR A 38 21.31 4.89 -39.71
C THR A 38 22.01 3.63 -40.19
N VAL A 39 22.62 2.93 -39.24
CA VAL A 39 23.20 1.60 -39.49
C VAL A 39 22.11 0.71 -40.10
N ASP A 40 22.41 0.04 -41.20
CA ASP A 40 21.45 -0.89 -41.82
C ASP A 40 21.09 -1.98 -40.78
N PRO A 41 19.78 -2.13 -40.47
CA PRO A 41 19.34 -3.12 -39.53
C PRO A 41 19.81 -4.55 -39.80
N ALA A 42 20.01 -4.90 -41.07
CA ALA A 42 20.49 -6.22 -41.45
C ALA A 42 21.99 -6.43 -41.19
N GLU A 43 22.82 -5.41 -41.44
CA GLU A 43 24.28 -5.46 -41.17
C GLU A 43 24.53 -5.46 -39.66
N ALA A 44 23.79 -4.68 -38.92
CA ALA A 44 23.88 -4.62 -37.49
C ALA A 44 23.51 -5.95 -36.80
N LYS A 45 22.43 -6.58 -37.22
CA LYS A 45 22.08 -7.91 -36.73
C LYS A 45 23.15 -8.95 -36.97
N THR A 46 23.82 -8.88 -38.13
CA THR A 46 24.89 -9.83 -38.47
C THR A 46 26.16 -9.63 -37.62
N GLY A 47 26.53 -8.38 -37.34
CA GLY A 47 27.71 -8.07 -36.52
C GLY A 47 27.53 -8.48 -35.05
N ILE A 48 26.33 -8.29 -34.49
CA ILE A 48 26.02 -8.63 -33.10
C ILE A 48 25.76 -10.13 -32.93
N ALA A 49 25.18 -10.81 -33.92
CA ALA A 49 24.97 -12.26 -33.85
C ALA A 49 26.28 -13.04 -33.59
N ALA A 50 27.43 -12.49 -33.95
CA ALA A 50 28.73 -13.08 -33.64
C ALA A 50 29.13 -12.99 -32.16
N LEU A 51 28.47 -12.13 -31.38
CA LEU A 51 28.67 -11.95 -29.93
C LEU A 51 27.64 -12.74 -29.10
N ALA A 52 26.64 -13.33 -29.73
CA ALA A 52 25.59 -14.07 -29.06
C ALA A 52 26.17 -15.23 -28.24
N TYR A 53 25.69 -15.38 -27.05
CA TYR A 53 26.02 -16.47 -26.15
C TYR A 53 25.47 -17.79 -26.67
N ASP A 54 26.34 -18.81 -26.68
CA ASP A 54 25.94 -20.19 -26.98
C ASP A 54 26.31 -21.08 -25.81
N PRO A 55 25.35 -21.59 -25.05
CA PRO A 55 25.57 -22.45 -23.89
C PRO A 55 26.27 -23.77 -24.26
N ALA A 56 26.14 -24.23 -25.51
CA ALA A 56 26.81 -25.42 -25.99
C ALA A 56 28.33 -25.23 -26.19
N VAL A 57 28.79 -23.99 -26.37
CA VAL A 57 30.21 -23.67 -26.54
C VAL A 57 30.92 -23.50 -25.20
N ALA A 58 30.32 -22.74 -24.28
CA ALA A 58 30.86 -22.57 -22.94
C ALA A 58 29.76 -22.11 -21.97
N PRO A 59 29.66 -22.65 -20.73
CA PRO A 59 28.68 -22.23 -19.76
C PRO A 59 28.86 -20.77 -19.34
N ALA A 60 27.78 -20.11 -18.89
CA ALA A 60 27.86 -18.79 -18.28
C ALA A 60 28.74 -18.83 -17.02
N LYS A 61 29.46 -17.75 -16.77
CA LYS A 61 30.27 -17.61 -15.55
C LYS A 61 29.59 -16.65 -14.59
N GLU A 62 29.73 -16.94 -13.32
CA GLU A 62 29.15 -16.17 -12.23
C GLU A 62 30.25 -15.50 -11.41
N TYR A 63 29.95 -14.28 -10.92
CA TYR A 63 30.88 -13.45 -10.17
C TYR A 63 30.17 -12.85 -8.97
N ALA A 64 30.69 -13.09 -7.77
CA ALA A 64 30.10 -12.59 -6.54
C ALA A 64 30.67 -11.22 -6.15
N LEU A 65 29.78 -10.35 -5.65
CA LEU A 65 30.10 -9.06 -5.06
C LEU A 65 29.31 -8.92 -3.76
N ASN A 66 29.97 -8.88 -2.61
CA ASN A 66 29.31 -8.97 -1.33
C ASN A 66 29.61 -7.75 -0.46
N SER A 67 28.61 -7.33 0.33
CA SER A 67 28.76 -6.36 1.39
C SER A 67 28.31 -6.96 2.74
N THR A 68 28.30 -6.17 3.79
CA THR A 68 27.72 -6.59 5.08
C THR A 68 26.21 -6.84 5.02
N HIS A 69 25.52 -6.28 4.01
CA HIS A 69 24.06 -6.35 3.89
C HIS A 69 23.58 -6.94 2.55
N LEU A 70 24.47 -7.19 1.60
CA LEU A 70 24.13 -7.67 0.27
C LEU A 70 25.03 -8.82 -0.16
N GLU A 71 24.43 -9.84 -0.73
CA GLU A 71 25.11 -10.87 -1.52
C GLU A 71 24.58 -10.78 -2.96
N LEU A 72 25.45 -10.40 -3.89
CA LEU A 72 25.11 -10.17 -5.29
C LEU A 72 25.89 -11.14 -6.17
N VAL A 73 25.22 -11.77 -7.11
CA VAL A 73 25.82 -12.66 -8.10
C VAL A 73 25.53 -12.11 -9.49
N PHE A 74 26.57 -11.77 -10.21
CA PHE A 74 26.51 -11.29 -11.59
C PHE A 74 26.86 -12.39 -12.57
N THR A 75 26.29 -12.33 -13.78
CA THR A 75 26.62 -13.22 -14.90
C THR A 75 27.41 -12.46 -15.95
N ASP A 76 28.29 -13.18 -16.67
CA ASP A 76 29.00 -12.64 -17.85
C ASP A 76 28.08 -12.54 -19.09
N ILE A 77 26.85 -13.06 -19.02
CA ILE A 77 25.87 -12.89 -20.07
C ILE A 77 25.09 -11.59 -19.83
N GLY A 78 25.25 -10.63 -20.73
CA GLY A 78 24.67 -9.29 -20.60
C GLY A 78 25.30 -8.43 -19.52
N ALA A 79 26.29 -8.95 -18.77
CA ALA A 79 26.86 -8.31 -17.58
C ALA A 79 25.75 -7.81 -16.65
N ARG A 80 24.89 -8.73 -16.16
CA ARG A 80 23.67 -8.44 -15.40
C ARG A 80 23.69 -9.08 -14.01
N LEU A 81 22.84 -8.59 -13.13
CA LEU A 81 22.64 -9.17 -11.81
C LEU A 81 21.78 -10.44 -11.92
N LYS A 82 22.35 -11.61 -11.68
CA LYS A 82 21.63 -12.89 -11.71
C LYS A 82 20.87 -13.17 -10.41
N GLN A 83 21.52 -12.94 -9.27
CA GLN A 83 20.92 -13.14 -7.94
C GLN A 83 21.28 -11.97 -7.05
N GLY A 84 20.35 -11.54 -6.24
CA GLY A 84 20.53 -10.49 -5.24
C GLY A 84 19.83 -10.88 -3.95
N THR A 85 20.57 -10.91 -2.85
CA THR A 85 20.08 -11.28 -1.54
C THR A 85 20.39 -10.17 -0.54
N VAL A 86 19.41 -9.78 0.25
CA VAL A 86 19.60 -8.86 1.38
C VAL A 86 19.80 -9.68 2.65
N LEU A 87 20.87 -9.37 3.37
CA LEU A 87 21.14 -9.92 4.70
C LEU A 87 20.49 -9.00 5.73
N VAL A 88 19.50 -9.53 6.43
CA VAL A 88 18.76 -8.81 7.47
C VAL A 88 19.46 -8.97 8.82
N GLU A 89 19.34 -7.98 9.72
CA GLU A 89 20.00 -7.97 11.04
C GLU A 89 19.73 -9.23 11.90
N ASN A 90 18.62 -9.92 11.70
CA ASN A 90 18.30 -11.19 12.37
C ASN A 90 19.06 -12.40 11.79
N GLY A 91 19.87 -12.21 10.75
CA GLY A 91 20.65 -13.26 10.08
C GLY A 91 19.88 -14.02 8.99
N GLU A 92 18.65 -13.64 8.67
CA GLU A 92 17.92 -14.18 7.52
C GLU A 92 18.41 -13.56 6.22
N ALA A 93 18.68 -14.42 5.23
CA ALA A 93 18.97 -14.02 3.87
C ALA A 93 17.66 -13.95 3.07
N GLN A 94 17.36 -12.78 2.48
CA GLN A 94 16.12 -12.57 1.73
C GLN A 94 16.43 -12.28 0.27
N PRO A 95 15.96 -13.10 -0.69
CA PRO A 95 16.16 -12.85 -2.10
C PRO A 95 15.42 -11.57 -2.51
N LEU A 96 16.08 -10.70 -3.28
CA LEU A 96 15.47 -9.53 -3.91
C LEU A 96 14.98 -9.85 -5.32
N VAL A 97 15.75 -10.65 -6.03
CA VAL A 97 15.40 -11.14 -7.36
C VAL A 97 14.59 -12.43 -7.17
N PRO A 98 13.31 -12.46 -7.57
CA PRO A 98 12.50 -13.64 -7.41
C PRO A 98 13.02 -14.79 -8.27
N GLU A 99 12.92 -16.02 -7.76
CA GLU A 99 13.11 -17.21 -8.56
C GLU A 99 11.85 -17.45 -9.40
N HIS A 100 12.01 -17.69 -10.69
CA HIS A 100 10.91 -18.04 -11.57
C HIS A 100 11.02 -19.51 -11.99
N PRO A 101 10.40 -20.43 -11.22
CA PRO A 101 10.38 -21.83 -11.60
C PRO A 101 9.53 -22.00 -12.86
N GLY A 102 10.16 -22.45 -13.96
CA GLY A 102 9.48 -22.75 -15.22
C GLY A 102 9.77 -21.81 -16.39
N VAL A 103 10.51 -20.73 -16.17
CA VAL A 103 11.12 -19.93 -17.27
C VAL A 103 12.54 -20.47 -17.49
N GLU A 104 12.91 -20.73 -18.74
CA GLU A 104 14.29 -21.12 -19.04
C GLU A 104 15.23 -19.97 -18.65
N GLU A 105 16.38 -20.28 -18.04
CA GLU A 105 17.32 -19.24 -17.55
C GLU A 105 17.74 -18.24 -18.64
N ASP A 106 17.71 -18.66 -19.91
CA ASP A 106 18.09 -17.84 -21.06
C ASP A 106 16.98 -16.84 -21.50
N GLU A 107 15.73 -17.05 -21.06
CA GLU A 107 14.59 -16.19 -21.38
C GLU A 107 14.27 -15.18 -20.27
N PHE A 108 14.98 -15.26 -19.14
CA PHE A 108 14.68 -14.44 -17.99
C PHE A 108 15.34 -13.05 -18.09
N PRO A 109 14.57 -11.96 -17.95
CA PRO A 109 15.12 -10.61 -17.98
C PRO A 109 15.81 -10.29 -16.64
N TYR A 110 17.12 -10.60 -16.54
CA TYR A 110 17.88 -10.27 -15.34
C TYR A 110 18.02 -8.76 -15.11
N PRO A 111 18.04 -8.29 -13.85
CA PRO A 111 18.19 -6.88 -13.50
C PRO A 111 19.51 -6.26 -14.01
N LEU A 112 19.50 -4.93 -14.14
CA LEU A 112 20.61 -4.10 -14.56
C LEU A 112 21.05 -4.37 -16.02
N GLY A 113 20.08 -4.71 -16.89
CA GLY A 113 20.24 -4.75 -18.33
C GLY A 113 20.44 -3.37 -18.94
N LEU A 114 20.93 -3.33 -20.18
CA LEU A 114 21.04 -2.11 -20.98
C LEU A 114 20.00 -2.14 -22.10
N GLU A 115 19.04 -1.23 -22.03
CA GLU A 115 18.03 -1.06 -23.04
C GLU A 115 18.42 0.04 -24.03
N PHE A 116 18.31 -0.26 -25.33
CA PHE A 116 18.48 0.71 -26.40
C PHE A 116 17.18 0.78 -27.19
N GLN A 117 16.47 1.89 -27.09
CA GLN A 117 15.18 2.05 -27.74
C GLN A 117 15.26 1.79 -29.24
N LYS A 118 14.26 1.02 -29.75
CA LYS A 118 14.12 0.66 -31.18
C LYS A 118 15.39 0.10 -31.84
N SER A 119 16.39 -0.25 -31.08
CA SER A 119 17.59 -0.90 -31.60
C SER A 119 17.62 -2.36 -31.11
N TYR A 120 17.85 -3.25 -32.06
CA TYR A 120 18.20 -4.66 -31.79
C TYR A 120 19.51 -4.80 -30.99
N LEU A 121 20.14 -3.69 -30.61
CA LEU A 121 21.38 -3.69 -29.83
C LEU A 121 21.13 -4.10 -28.36
N GLY A 122 20.01 -3.67 -27.74
CA GLY A 122 19.69 -3.99 -26.36
C GLY A 122 19.56 -5.49 -26.13
N ASP A 123 18.60 -6.13 -26.82
CA ASP A 123 18.37 -7.57 -26.72
C ASP A 123 19.62 -8.39 -27.04
N ALA A 124 20.40 -7.94 -28.05
CA ALA A 124 21.62 -8.62 -28.42
C ALA A 124 22.73 -8.47 -27.37
N LEU A 125 22.86 -7.32 -26.73
CA LEU A 125 23.84 -7.12 -25.65
C LEU A 125 23.49 -7.93 -24.41
N ASP A 126 22.22 -8.08 -24.12
CA ASP A 126 21.73 -8.88 -23.01
C ASP A 126 21.98 -10.38 -23.18
N GLN A 127 22.03 -10.83 -24.43
CA GLN A 127 22.37 -12.21 -24.80
C GLN A 127 23.84 -12.41 -25.17
N SER A 128 24.65 -11.38 -25.09
CA SER A 128 26.07 -11.46 -25.45
C SER A 128 26.94 -11.79 -24.24
N ARG A 129 28.07 -12.47 -24.50
CA ARG A 129 29.06 -12.72 -23.47
C ARG A 129 29.99 -11.51 -23.33
N TRP A 130 30.03 -10.95 -22.12
CA TRP A 130 30.93 -9.88 -21.75
C TRP A 130 32.23 -10.45 -21.14
N THR A 131 33.32 -9.74 -21.32
CA THR A 131 34.61 -10.11 -20.76
C THR A 131 34.76 -9.45 -19.39
N LEU A 132 35.15 -10.22 -18.38
CA LEU A 132 35.57 -9.65 -17.10
C LEU A 132 36.84 -8.84 -17.30
N ALA A 133 36.76 -7.52 -17.10
CA ALA A 133 37.89 -6.62 -17.23
C ALA A 133 38.69 -6.52 -15.91
N SER A 134 37.99 -6.41 -14.79
CA SER A 134 38.60 -6.43 -13.46
C SER A 134 37.62 -6.95 -12.40
N GLN A 135 38.18 -7.50 -11.31
CA GLN A 135 37.44 -7.89 -10.12
C GLN A 135 38.26 -7.65 -8.87
N SER A 136 37.65 -7.01 -7.88
CA SER A 136 38.16 -6.88 -6.50
C SER A 136 37.08 -7.24 -5.52
N ASP A 137 37.33 -7.10 -4.22
CA ASP A 137 36.33 -7.40 -3.18
C ASP A 137 35.08 -6.50 -3.27
N ASP A 138 35.26 -5.24 -3.70
CA ASP A 138 34.20 -4.22 -3.72
C ASP A 138 33.78 -3.81 -5.14
N VAL A 139 34.45 -4.26 -6.21
CA VAL A 139 34.21 -3.81 -7.59
C VAL A 139 34.30 -4.97 -8.58
N ILE A 140 33.34 -5.03 -9.50
CA ILE A 140 33.37 -5.92 -10.68
C ILE A 140 33.20 -5.06 -11.93
N GLU A 141 34.02 -5.30 -12.94
CA GLU A 141 34.00 -4.59 -14.20
C GLU A 141 33.90 -5.57 -15.37
N PHE A 142 32.92 -5.36 -16.23
CA PHE A 142 32.71 -6.12 -17.47
C PHE A 142 32.87 -5.20 -18.66
N ALA A 143 33.47 -5.72 -19.74
CA ALA A 143 33.62 -5.00 -20.99
C ALA A 143 33.18 -5.83 -22.20
N ILE A 144 32.63 -5.15 -23.20
CA ILE A 144 32.31 -5.72 -24.49
C ILE A 144 32.82 -4.79 -25.61
N GLU A 145 33.45 -5.38 -26.64
CA GLU A 145 33.86 -4.67 -27.85
C GLU A 145 32.83 -4.94 -28.94
N LEU A 146 32.20 -3.90 -29.44
CA LEU A 146 31.23 -3.98 -30.52
C LEU A 146 31.96 -3.82 -31.87
N PRO A 147 31.88 -4.83 -32.77
CA PRO A 147 32.48 -4.78 -34.10
C PRO A 147 31.74 -3.81 -35.01
N GLU A 148 32.14 -3.79 -36.31
CA GLU A 148 31.33 -3.12 -37.34
C GLU A 148 29.89 -3.61 -37.32
N PRO A 149 28.92 -2.72 -37.53
CA PRO A 149 29.02 -1.30 -37.82
C PRO A 149 29.08 -0.37 -36.60
N PHE A 150 29.10 -0.93 -35.39
CA PHE A 150 29.00 -0.14 -34.16
C PHE A 150 30.31 0.55 -33.76
N HIS A 151 31.43 -0.12 -33.87
CA HIS A 151 32.76 0.42 -33.48
C HIS A 151 32.68 1.14 -32.12
N ALA A 152 32.37 0.41 -31.07
CA ALA A 152 32.23 0.94 -29.72
C ALA A 152 32.76 -0.06 -28.69
N ARG A 153 33.23 0.46 -27.58
CA ARG A 153 33.47 -0.33 -26.38
C ARG A 153 32.53 0.11 -25.29
N ILE A 154 31.83 -0.85 -24.67
CA ILE A 154 30.98 -0.59 -23.52
C ILE A 154 31.60 -1.27 -22.30
N VAL A 155 31.64 -0.54 -21.19
CA VAL A 155 32.09 -1.05 -19.89
C VAL A 155 31.00 -0.82 -18.87
N LYS A 156 30.66 -1.88 -18.14
CA LYS A 156 29.78 -1.82 -16.96
C LYS A 156 30.63 -2.05 -15.72
N THR A 157 30.60 -1.13 -14.80
CA THR A 157 31.26 -1.23 -13.49
C THR A 157 30.21 -1.29 -12.39
N PHE A 158 30.31 -2.29 -11.54
CA PHE A 158 29.48 -2.47 -10.37
C PHE A 158 30.34 -2.35 -9.12
N ALA A 159 30.02 -1.43 -8.22
CA ALA A 159 30.77 -1.20 -6.99
C ALA A 159 29.83 -1.05 -5.79
N ILE A 160 30.16 -1.66 -4.67
CA ILE A 160 29.46 -1.40 -3.40
C ILE A 160 29.86 0.00 -2.91
N ALA A 161 28.87 0.83 -2.57
CA ALA A 161 29.14 2.16 -2.04
C ALA A 161 29.82 2.06 -0.65
N GLN A 162 30.89 2.79 -0.45
CA GLN A 162 31.65 2.75 0.82
C GLN A 162 30.89 3.37 2.00
N ASP A 163 29.99 4.31 1.71
CA ASP A 163 29.17 5.04 2.68
C ASP A 163 27.86 4.34 3.05
N HIS A 164 27.40 3.37 2.23
CA HIS A 164 26.14 2.69 2.48
C HIS A 164 26.12 1.24 1.94
N PRO A 165 26.03 0.21 2.80
CA PRO A 165 26.16 -1.20 2.40
C PRO A 165 25.00 -1.74 1.54
N ASN A 166 23.88 -1.02 1.44
CA ASN A 166 22.74 -1.37 0.58
C ASN A 166 22.72 -0.60 -0.73
N VAL A 167 23.76 0.20 -1.04
CA VAL A 167 23.82 0.98 -2.29
C VAL A 167 24.88 0.38 -3.20
N LEU A 168 24.42 -0.02 -4.40
CA LEU A 168 25.27 -0.41 -5.51
C LEU A 168 25.46 0.79 -6.43
N GLN A 169 26.68 1.17 -6.70
CA GLN A 169 27.06 2.14 -7.73
C GLN A 169 27.22 1.39 -9.05
N VAL A 170 26.56 1.86 -10.09
CA VAL A 170 26.62 1.29 -11.44
C VAL A 170 27.10 2.37 -12.39
N ALA A 171 28.26 2.18 -12.99
CA ALA A 171 28.75 3.07 -14.02
C ALA A 171 28.69 2.38 -15.39
N VAL A 172 28.16 3.07 -16.39
CA VAL A 172 28.11 2.62 -17.77
C VAL A 172 28.96 3.58 -18.60
N SER A 173 30.07 3.08 -19.17
CA SER A 173 30.94 3.85 -20.02
C SER A 173 30.83 3.39 -21.46
N PHE A 174 30.55 4.31 -22.36
CA PHE A 174 30.49 4.09 -23.80
C PHE A 174 31.62 4.83 -24.47
N THR A 175 32.56 4.11 -25.08
CA THR A 175 33.68 4.69 -25.85
C THR A 175 33.40 4.59 -27.34
N ASN A 176 33.37 5.72 -28.02
CA ASN A 176 33.25 5.76 -29.48
C ASN A 176 34.63 5.44 -30.13
N THR A 177 34.77 4.25 -30.71
CA THR A 177 36.01 3.82 -31.37
C THR A 177 36.02 4.15 -32.88
N ARG A 178 35.03 4.89 -33.39
CA ARG A 178 35.00 5.42 -34.76
C ARG A 178 35.98 6.60 -34.90
N SER A 179 36.29 6.91 -36.14
CA SER A 179 37.06 8.11 -36.50
C SER A 179 36.21 9.39 -36.55
N GLU A 180 34.88 9.29 -36.40
CA GLU A 180 33.92 10.37 -36.49
C GLU A 180 33.09 10.45 -35.21
N SER A 181 32.48 11.62 -34.95
CA SER A 181 31.54 11.78 -33.84
C SER A 181 30.29 10.91 -34.06
N ARG A 182 29.66 10.51 -32.98
CA ARG A 182 28.46 9.70 -33.00
C ARG A 182 27.43 10.23 -32.02
N VAL A 183 26.17 10.32 -32.46
CA VAL A 183 25.03 10.58 -31.57
C VAL A 183 24.48 9.27 -31.05
N LEU A 184 24.41 9.15 -29.73
CA LEU A 184 23.70 8.07 -29.07
C LEU A 184 22.23 8.47 -28.91
N GLY A 185 21.32 7.61 -29.38
CA GLY A 185 19.89 7.92 -29.53
C GLY A 185 19.51 8.26 -30.97
N LEU A 186 18.47 7.63 -31.51
CA LEU A 186 18.12 7.68 -32.95
C LEU A 186 17.30 8.90 -33.32
N ASP A 187 16.55 9.48 -32.40
CA ASP A 187 15.65 10.61 -32.65
C ASP A 187 15.73 11.66 -31.54
N GLN A 188 15.27 12.90 -31.79
CA GLN A 188 15.38 13.99 -30.81
C GLN A 188 14.64 13.71 -29.47
N ALA A 189 13.74 12.74 -29.47
CA ALA A 189 12.97 12.30 -28.28
C ALA A 189 13.49 11.01 -27.67
N GLU A 190 14.54 10.39 -28.23
CA GLU A 190 15.00 9.07 -27.79
C GLU A 190 16.21 9.19 -26.85
N ALA A 191 16.22 8.33 -25.83
CA ALA A 191 17.34 8.18 -24.92
C ALA A 191 18.56 7.58 -25.64
N ALA A 192 19.77 7.88 -25.14
CA ALA A 192 20.99 7.24 -25.59
C ALA A 192 20.96 5.73 -25.30
N PHE A 193 20.63 5.39 -24.06
CA PHE A 193 20.37 4.04 -23.55
C PHE A 193 19.60 4.16 -22.22
N ALA A 194 19.16 3.04 -21.68
CA ALA A 194 18.56 3.00 -20.35
C ALA A 194 19.14 1.84 -19.53
N LEU A 195 19.22 2.03 -18.21
CA LEU A 195 19.54 0.97 -17.26
C LEU A 195 18.22 0.42 -16.73
N SER A 196 17.95 -0.88 -16.95
CA SER A 196 16.68 -1.49 -16.61
C SER A 196 16.74 -2.32 -15.34
N TRP A 197 15.60 -2.44 -14.68
CA TRP A 197 15.32 -3.40 -13.63
C TRP A 197 14.08 -4.22 -14.02
N SER A 198 14.28 -5.51 -14.14
CA SER A 198 13.27 -6.54 -14.34
C SER A 198 13.79 -7.81 -13.68
N PRO A 199 12.99 -8.68 -13.17
CA PRO A 199 11.55 -8.61 -12.99
C PRO A 199 11.15 -7.91 -11.68
N ASN A 200 10.07 -8.36 -11.07
CA ASN A 200 9.55 -7.86 -9.80
C ASN A 200 10.60 -7.87 -8.65
N VAL A 201 10.35 -7.13 -7.59
CA VAL A 201 11.10 -7.27 -6.32
C VAL A 201 10.40 -8.33 -5.47
N HIS A 202 11.14 -9.32 -4.98
CA HIS A 202 10.57 -10.36 -4.13
C HIS A 202 9.87 -9.75 -2.91
N SER A 203 8.67 -10.22 -2.60
CA SER A 203 7.87 -9.67 -1.50
C SER A 203 8.30 -10.22 -0.14
N GLY A 204 8.91 -11.39 -0.14
CA GLY A 204 9.23 -12.15 1.08
C GLY A 204 8.01 -12.76 1.77
N ASP A 205 6.82 -12.54 1.21
CA ASP A 205 5.56 -13.06 1.73
C ASP A 205 4.56 -13.12 0.58
N GLU A 206 4.55 -14.24 -0.14
CA GLU A 206 3.68 -14.46 -1.31
C GLU A 206 2.19 -14.51 -0.95
N ASP A 207 1.87 -14.83 0.30
CA ASP A 207 0.50 -14.92 0.81
C ASP A 207 -0.06 -13.58 1.29
N ASN A 208 0.76 -12.55 1.42
CA ASN A 208 0.35 -11.26 1.92
C ASN A 208 -0.38 -10.43 0.85
N ARG A 209 -1.69 -10.32 0.95
CA ARG A 209 -2.52 -9.49 0.05
C ARG A 209 -2.12 -8.00 0.05
N MET A 210 -1.37 -7.55 1.05
CA MET A 210 -0.82 -6.20 1.14
C MET A 210 0.51 -6.05 0.39
N ALA A 211 1.11 -7.16 -0.04
CA ALA A 211 2.37 -7.22 -0.76
C ALA A 211 2.26 -6.81 -2.24
N GLN A 212 1.25 -6.01 -2.60
CA GLN A 212 1.16 -5.46 -3.95
C GLN A 212 2.37 -4.59 -4.22
N GLN A 213 3.03 -4.87 -5.34
CA GLN A 213 4.15 -4.07 -5.76
C GLN A 213 3.68 -2.70 -6.24
N GLU A 214 4.46 -1.70 -5.90
CA GLU A 214 4.22 -0.31 -6.28
C GLU A 214 5.43 0.24 -7.04
N LEU A 215 5.15 0.91 -8.15
CA LEU A 215 6.10 1.78 -8.81
C LEU A 215 6.02 3.16 -8.14
N VAL A 216 7.14 3.65 -7.64
CA VAL A 216 7.23 4.93 -6.96
C VAL A 216 8.29 5.77 -7.66
N TRP A 217 8.00 7.03 -7.94
CA TRP A 217 9.00 7.95 -8.48
C TRP A 217 8.84 9.32 -7.87
N ARG A 218 9.92 10.07 -7.90
CA ARG A 218 9.97 11.45 -7.44
C ARG A 218 10.30 12.36 -8.60
N ASP A 219 9.42 13.33 -8.83
CA ASP A 219 9.56 14.42 -9.77
C ASP A 219 9.74 15.71 -8.95
N GLU A 220 10.95 16.27 -8.96
CA GLU A 220 11.35 17.43 -8.15
C GLU A 220 10.93 17.35 -6.67
N GLU A 221 9.66 17.65 -6.35
CA GLU A 221 9.13 17.65 -4.96
C GLU A 221 8.01 16.65 -4.73
N ILE A 222 7.42 16.09 -5.79
CA ILE A 222 6.21 15.27 -5.72
C ILE A 222 6.59 13.79 -5.85
N ASN A 223 6.10 12.96 -4.90
CA ASN A 223 6.20 11.52 -5.01
C ASN A 223 4.88 10.96 -5.57
N THR A 224 4.99 10.15 -6.60
CA THR A 224 3.85 9.44 -7.18
C THR A 224 3.97 7.95 -6.93
N HIS A 225 2.88 7.35 -6.44
CA HIS A 225 2.75 5.92 -6.21
C HIS A 225 1.77 5.33 -7.22
N PHE A 226 2.17 4.25 -7.87
CA PHE A 226 1.40 3.60 -8.90
C PHE A 226 1.44 2.08 -8.70
N ALA A 227 0.27 1.43 -8.63
CA ALA A 227 0.20 -0.02 -8.48
C ALA A 227 0.66 -0.70 -9.78
N THR A 228 1.67 -1.56 -9.70
CA THR A 228 2.22 -2.25 -10.88
C THR A 228 1.21 -3.17 -11.57
N SER A 229 0.22 -3.67 -10.83
CA SER A 229 -0.90 -4.44 -11.40
C SER A 229 -1.74 -3.68 -12.45
N LYS A 230 -1.54 -2.36 -12.59
CA LYS A 230 -2.15 -1.52 -13.62
C LYS A 230 -1.26 -1.35 -14.85
N LEU A 231 -0.02 -1.85 -14.81
CA LEU A 231 0.85 -1.88 -15.97
C LEU A 231 0.36 -2.99 -16.89
N GLU A 232 0.04 -2.63 -18.11
CA GLU A 232 -0.35 -3.60 -19.13
C GLU A 232 0.90 -4.16 -19.81
N VAL A 233 0.84 -5.43 -20.22
CA VAL A 233 1.84 -6.02 -21.11
C VAL A 233 1.72 -5.29 -22.44
N GLN A 234 2.79 -4.62 -22.85
CA GLN A 234 2.83 -3.86 -24.08
C GLN A 234 3.50 -4.68 -25.19
N PRO A 235 2.92 -4.75 -26.38
CA PRO A 235 3.62 -5.29 -27.54
C PRO A 235 4.79 -4.36 -27.91
N ASP A 236 5.76 -4.91 -28.60
CA ASP A 236 7.04 -4.30 -29.00
C ASP A 236 7.13 -2.77 -28.88
N ASN A 237 8.00 -2.31 -27.96
CA ASN A 237 8.38 -0.90 -27.73
C ASN A 237 7.30 0.05 -27.19
N GLY A 238 6.19 -0.45 -26.66
CA GLY A 238 5.19 0.36 -25.97
C GLY A 238 5.54 0.54 -24.49
N TYR A 239 5.37 1.76 -23.95
CA TYR A 239 5.50 2.03 -22.52
C TYR A 239 4.14 2.27 -21.89
N ALA A 240 3.84 1.55 -20.83
CA ALA A 240 2.61 1.76 -20.08
C ALA A 240 2.65 3.05 -19.26
N LYS A 241 3.85 3.47 -18.85
CA LYS A 241 4.08 4.68 -18.05
C LYS A 241 5.41 5.32 -18.42
N VAL A 242 5.38 6.62 -18.75
CA VAL A 242 6.58 7.45 -18.97
C VAL A 242 6.64 8.49 -17.85
N MET A 243 7.82 8.70 -17.30
CA MET A 243 8.13 9.57 -16.18
C MET A 243 9.25 10.54 -16.60
N PRO A 244 8.91 11.72 -17.15
CA PRO A 244 9.92 12.70 -17.55
C PRO A 244 10.50 13.42 -16.33
N ALA A 245 11.77 13.78 -16.40
CA ALA A 245 12.46 14.65 -15.42
C ALA A 245 12.29 14.18 -13.97
N LEU A 246 12.91 13.05 -13.61
CA LEU A 246 12.79 12.48 -12.27
C LEU A 246 14.12 12.48 -11.51
N ASP A 247 14.05 12.59 -10.18
CA ASP A 247 15.21 12.46 -9.29
C ASP A 247 15.58 10.98 -9.06
N TRP A 248 14.55 10.14 -8.87
CA TRP A 248 14.72 8.68 -8.74
C TRP A 248 13.41 7.93 -9.05
N VAL A 249 13.55 6.66 -9.39
CA VAL A 249 12.44 5.70 -9.55
C VAL A 249 12.70 4.49 -8.68
N ALA A 250 11.63 3.90 -8.12
CA ALA A 250 11.73 2.75 -7.24
C ALA A 250 10.60 1.76 -7.48
N ILE A 251 10.91 0.50 -7.30
CA ILE A 251 9.97 -0.61 -7.23
C ILE A 251 9.95 -1.07 -5.78
N LYS A 252 8.77 -1.03 -5.17
CA LYS A 252 8.57 -1.39 -3.78
C LYS A 252 7.63 -2.57 -3.65
N SER A 253 8.03 -3.59 -2.92
CA SER A 253 7.15 -4.61 -2.35
C SER A 253 6.68 -4.19 -0.94
N ALA A 254 6.12 -5.11 -0.16
CA ALA A 254 5.73 -4.82 1.23
C ALA A 254 6.94 -4.40 2.08
N TYR A 255 8.04 -5.15 1.99
CA TYR A 255 9.18 -5.04 2.90
C TYR A 255 10.47 -4.59 2.23
N PHE A 256 10.58 -4.76 0.91
CA PHE A 256 11.80 -4.45 0.17
C PHE A 256 11.56 -3.44 -0.94
N VAL A 257 12.61 -2.74 -1.29
CA VAL A 257 12.60 -1.76 -2.37
C VAL A 257 13.91 -1.81 -3.15
N VAL A 258 13.76 -1.69 -4.45
CA VAL A 258 14.85 -1.37 -5.37
C VAL A 258 14.60 0.03 -5.89
N ALA A 259 15.54 0.93 -5.66
CA ALA A 259 15.44 2.30 -6.14
C ALA A 259 16.65 2.65 -6.99
N MET A 260 16.42 3.29 -8.13
CA MET A 260 17.46 3.75 -9.06
C MET A 260 17.46 5.27 -9.09
N LYS A 261 18.64 5.85 -9.00
CA LYS A 261 18.91 7.27 -9.11
C LYS A 261 20.03 7.52 -10.09
N ALA A 262 19.83 8.45 -11.02
CA ALA A 262 20.88 8.94 -11.89
C ALA A 262 21.72 10.02 -11.19
N GLU A 263 23.04 9.99 -11.40
CA GLU A 263 23.96 11.02 -10.90
C GLU A 263 24.29 12.06 -12.00
N TYR A 264 23.32 12.29 -12.92
CA TYR A 264 23.37 13.30 -13.99
C TYR A 264 21.98 13.96 -14.13
N GLU A 265 21.94 15.13 -14.75
CA GLU A 265 20.72 15.90 -14.99
C GLU A 265 19.95 15.41 -16.23
N GLY A 266 18.64 15.62 -16.26
CA GLY A 266 17.78 15.31 -17.39
C GLY A 266 17.38 13.84 -17.51
N SER A 267 17.52 13.05 -16.44
CA SER A 267 17.06 11.67 -16.42
C SER A 267 15.55 11.56 -16.54
N SER A 268 15.10 10.57 -17.31
CA SER A 268 13.72 10.13 -17.42
C SER A 268 13.63 8.64 -17.11
N ALA A 269 12.42 8.12 -16.99
CA ALA A 269 12.22 6.68 -16.85
C ALA A 269 10.94 6.26 -17.54
N TRP A 270 10.83 4.98 -17.84
CA TRP A 270 9.61 4.35 -18.30
C TRP A 270 9.38 3.04 -17.56
N ALA A 271 8.12 2.59 -17.57
CA ALA A 271 7.73 1.29 -17.05
C ALA A 271 6.73 0.61 -17.98
N LYS A 272 6.82 -0.70 -18.12
CA LYS A 272 5.91 -1.54 -18.88
C LYS A 272 5.63 -2.86 -18.15
N GLY A 273 4.47 -3.47 -18.40
CA GLY A 273 4.21 -4.85 -18.03
C GLY A 273 4.91 -5.79 -19.02
N VAL A 274 5.51 -6.85 -18.49
CA VAL A 274 6.04 -7.99 -19.25
C VAL A 274 5.31 -9.25 -18.78
N PRO A 275 5.37 -10.39 -19.49
CA PRO A 275 4.72 -11.61 -19.04
C PRO A 275 5.12 -11.95 -17.59
N GLU A 276 4.11 -12.08 -16.71
CA GLU A 276 4.23 -12.40 -15.29
C GLU A 276 5.05 -11.43 -14.43
N ALA A 277 5.48 -10.28 -15.01
CA ALA A 277 6.35 -9.32 -14.34
C ALA A 277 6.09 -7.88 -14.81
N PHE A 278 7.01 -6.99 -14.50
CA PHE A 278 7.11 -5.66 -15.07
C PHE A 278 8.59 -5.25 -15.16
N GLU A 279 8.83 -4.26 -15.98
CA GLU A 279 10.14 -3.68 -16.20
C GLU A 279 10.08 -2.17 -15.98
N VAL A 280 11.10 -1.63 -15.37
CA VAL A 280 11.33 -0.19 -15.25
C VAL A 280 12.75 0.12 -15.70
N ALA A 281 12.93 1.19 -16.47
CA ALA A 281 14.25 1.59 -16.92
C ALA A 281 14.44 3.10 -16.74
N MET A 282 15.65 3.47 -16.32
CA MET A 282 16.11 4.84 -16.18
C MET A 282 16.93 5.23 -17.39
N GLU A 283 16.47 6.26 -18.10
CA GLU A 283 17.00 6.68 -19.38
C GLU A 283 18.14 7.70 -19.23
N VAL A 284 19.15 7.53 -20.06
CA VAL A 284 20.21 8.50 -20.30
C VAL A 284 19.78 9.38 -21.48
N PRO A 285 19.82 10.72 -21.35
CA PRO A 285 19.49 11.61 -22.46
C PRO A 285 20.38 11.37 -23.68
N ARG A 286 19.82 11.68 -24.86
CA ARG A 286 20.57 11.69 -26.11
C ARG A 286 21.80 12.58 -26.01
N GLU A 287 22.95 12.07 -26.48
CA GLU A 287 24.22 12.78 -26.38
C GLU A 287 25.14 12.46 -27.57
N GLU A 288 25.92 13.44 -27.99
CA GLU A 288 26.95 13.28 -29.02
C GLU A 288 28.26 12.93 -28.35
N VAL A 289 28.92 11.87 -28.85
CA VAL A 289 30.22 11.38 -28.38
C VAL A 289 31.25 11.53 -29.51
N ALA A 290 32.26 12.36 -29.30
CA ALA A 290 33.28 12.60 -30.30
C ALA A 290 34.14 11.35 -30.59
N ALA A 291 34.88 11.37 -31.68
CA ALA A 291 35.76 10.28 -32.05
C ALA A 291 36.79 10.00 -30.95
N GLY A 292 36.84 8.76 -30.47
CA GLY A 292 37.73 8.34 -29.39
C GLY A 292 37.34 8.80 -27.98
N GLU A 293 36.21 9.52 -27.83
CA GLU A 293 35.70 9.97 -26.54
C GLU A 293 34.96 8.86 -25.82
N THR A 294 34.93 8.94 -24.48
CA THR A 294 34.19 8.06 -23.59
C THR A 294 33.12 8.85 -22.83
N LEU A 295 31.88 8.49 -23.03
CA LEU A 295 30.74 8.95 -22.22
C LEU A 295 30.54 8.00 -21.05
N THR A 296 30.62 8.49 -19.81
CA THR A 296 30.32 7.72 -18.61
C THR A 296 29.07 8.26 -17.94
N ARG A 297 28.18 7.38 -17.53
CA ARG A 297 26.95 7.69 -16.77
C ARG A 297 26.88 6.83 -15.54
N ASP A 298 26.74 7.51 -14.41
CA ASP A 298 26.73 6.90 -13.09
C ASP A 298 25.31 6.83 -12.53
N PHE A 299 25.01 5.69 -11.92
CA PHE A 299 23.74 5.41 -11.25
C PHE A 299 24.00 4.91 -9.84
N LYS A 300 23.10 5.23 -8.93
CA LYS A 300 23.00 4.60 -7.61
C LYS A 300 21.77 3.71 -7.57
N VAL A 301 21.95 2.49 -7.14
CA VAL A 301 20.87 1.51 -6.99
C VAL A 301 20.80 1.08 -5.52
N TYR A 302 19.75 1.48 -4.83
CA TYR A 302 19.47 1.00 -3.49
C TYR A 302 18.80 -0.37 -3.56
N LEU A 303 19.32 -1.34 -2.83
CA LEU A 303 18.86 -2.71 -2.76
C LEU A 303 18.64 -3.04 -1.27
N GLY A 304 17.40 -3.03 -0.77
CA GLY A 304 17.26 -3.24 0.65
C GLY A 304 15.85 -3.09 1.22
N PRO A 305 15.76 -3.09 2.57
CA PRO A 305 14.49 -3.01 3.28
C PRO A 305 13.84 -1.63 3.17
N VAL A 306 12.50 -1.60 3.23
CA VAL A 306 11.71 -0.36 3.35
C VAL A 306 11.78 0.13 4.80
N GLN A 307 12.99 0.45 5.27
CA GLN A 307 13.25 0.95 6.62
C GLN A 307 13.67 2.42 6.57
N GLY A 308 12.96 3.26 7.34
CA GLY A 308 13.12 4.71 7.24
C GLY A 308 14.54 5.24 7.51
N SER A 309 15.31 4.61 8.41
CA SER A 309 16.70 4.97 8.69
C SER A 309 17.63 4.63 7.52
N SER A 310 17.49 3.44 6.95
CA SER A 310 18.31 2.96 5.84
C SER A 310 18.05 3.77 4.57
N LEU A 311 16.78 4.04 4.26
CA LEU A 311 16.39 4.86 3.10
C LEU A 311 16.91 6.31 3.19
N GLU A 312 16.86 6.92 4.38
CA GLU A 312 17.36 8.29 4.60
C GLU A 312 18.88 8.36 4.45
N ALA A 313 19.59 7.32 4.88
CA ALA A 313 21.04 7.24 4.78
C ALA A 313 21.54 7.01 3.34
N ALA A 314 20.75 6.33 2.48
CA ALA A 314 21.12 6.05 1.10
C ALA A 314 21.26 7.33 0.27
N TRP A 315 20.22 8.15 0.23
CA TRP A 315 20.25 9.53 -0.29
C TRP A 315 19.04 10.35 0.18
N PRO A 316 19.18 11.68 0.25
CA PRO A 316 18.08 12.56 0.67
C PRO A 316 16.82 12.36 -0.17
N GLY A 317 15.70 12.20 0.51
CA GLY A 317 14.38 12.07 -0.13
C GLY A 317 13.94 10.64 -0.45
N LEU A 318 14.82 9.62 -0.43
CA LEU A 318 14.40 8.23 -0.66
C LEU A 318 13.46 7.70 0.42
N LYS A 319 13.55 8.21 1.64
CA LYS A 319 12.62 7.88 2.74
C LYS A 319 11.14 8.11 2.38
N SER A 320 10.85 8.94 1.39
CA SER A 320 9.49 9.18 0.91
C SER A 320 8.83 7.96 0.25
N VAL A 321 9.61 6.94 -0.13
CA VAL A 321 9.12 5.61 -0.54
C VAL A 321 8.32 4.94 0.59
N LEU A 322 8.67 5.21 1.86
CA LEU A 322 7.91 4.71 3.01
C LEU A 322 6.57 5.44 3.09
N GLN A 323 5.53 4.81 2.58
CA GLN A 323 4.16 5.32 2.61
C GLN A 323 3.19 4.18 2.94
N PHE A 324 2.35 4.40 3.94
CA PHE A 324 1.32 3.45 4.38
C PHE A 324 -0.03 3.71 3.69
N PHE A 325 -0.32 4.96 3.34
CA PHE A 325 -1.59 5.36 2.73
C PHE A 325 -1.37 6.34 1.58
N THR A 326 -1.76 5.95 0.37
CA THR A 326 -1.66 6.80 -0.82
C THR A 326 -2.80 7.79 -0.96
N MET A 327 -4.03 7.43 -0.55
CA MET A 327 -5.23 8.27 -0.72
C MET A 327 -5.43 9.30 0.39
N PHE A 328 -4.90 9.07 1.60
CA PHE A 328 -5.17 9.90 2.77
C PHE A 328 -3.89 10.33 3.45
N SER A 329 -3.33 11.46 3.04
CA SER A 329 -2.06 12.00 3.55
C SER A 329 -2.02 12.15 5.08
N PHE A 330 -3.15 12.55 5.72
CA PHE A 330 -3.20 12.65 7.18
C PHE A 330 -3.08 11.28 7.86
N MET A 331 -3.65 10.21 7.26
CA MET A 331 -3.54 8.85 7.78
C MET A 331 -2.12 8.30 7.64
N ASP A 332 -1.44 8.65 6.56
CA ASP A 332 -0.04 8.30 6.35
C ASP A 332 0.87 8.95 7.39
N THR A 333 0.71 10.27 7.60
CA THR A 333 1.43 11.00 8.66
C THR A 333 1.14 10.42 10.04
N PHE A 334 -0.12 10.06 10.30
CA PHE A 334 -0.52 9.45 11.57
C PHE A 334 0.11 8.05 11.75
N ALA A 335 0.12 7.20 10.72
CA ALA A 335 0.74 5.88 10.74
C ALA A 335 2.28 5.99 10.96
N LYS A 336 2.96 6.89 10.24
CA LYS A 336 4.39 7.20 10.44
C LYS A 336 4.67 7.68 11.87
N GLY A 337 3.79 8.51 12.44
CA GLY A 337 3.87 8.94 13.83
C GLY A 337 3.75 7.77 14.82
N MET A 338 2.85 6.81 14.57
CA MET A 338 2.72 5.61 15.38
C MET A 338 3.97 4.74 15.31
N LEU A 339 4.51 4.52 14.08
CA LEU A 339 5.77 3.79 13.90
C LEU A 339 6.94 4.47 14.60
N TYR A 340 7.04 5.80 14.50
CA TYR A 340 8.07 6.56 15.21
C TYR A 340 8.02 6.32 16.73
N VAL A 341 6.81 6.34 17.32
CA VAL A 341 6.63 6.09 18.76
C VAL A 341 7.00 4.64 19.11
N LEU A 342 6.65 3.66 18.28
CA LEU A 342 7.03 2.25 18.47
C LEU A 342 8.55 2.06 18.44
N ASN A 343 9.22 2.65 17.45
CA ASN A 343 10.68 2.63 17.34
C ASN A 343 11.37 3.33 18.51
N TRP A 344 10.78 4.43 19.00
CA TRP A 344 11.28 5.12 20.18
C TRP A 344 11.17 4.25 21.44
N PHE A 345 10.05 3.55 21.66
CA PHE A 345 9.91 2.62 22.77
C PHE A 345 10.88 1.46 22.66
N TYR A 346 11.05 0.89 21.49
CA TYR A 346 12.01 -0.18 21.22
C TYR A 346 13.45 0.25 21.56
N ALA A 347 13.86 1.39 21.05
CA ALA A 347 15.22 1.89 21.25
C ALA A 347 15.50 2.40 22.68
N SER A 348 14.49 2.97 23.37
CA SER A 348 14.71 3.70 24.63
C SER A 348 14.33 2.92 25.88
N ILE A 349 13.45 1.93 25.82
CA ILE A 349 12.91 1.25 27.00
C ILE A 349 13.23 -0.25 26.99
N ILE A 350 12.74 -0.98 26.00
CA ILE A 350 12.96 -2.42 25.86
C ILE A 350 13.09 -2.74 24.37
N ALA A 351 14.21 -3.35 23.99
CA ALA A 351 14.47 -3.80 22.63
C ALA A 351 13.56 -5.00 22.26
N ASN A 352 12.24 -4.80 22.27
CA ASN A 352 11.23 -5.78 21.90
C ASN A 352 9.96 -5.07 21.44
N TYR A 353 9.56 -5.28 20.19
CA TYR A 353 8.39 -4.62 19.61
C TYR A 353 7.06 -5.05 20.23
N GLY A 354 6.92 -6.27 20.75
CA GLY A 354 5.71 -6.68 21.46
C GLY A 354 5.45 -5.84 22.72
N PHE A 355 6.49 -5.53 23.50
CA PHE A 355 6.37 -4.58 24.62
C PHE A 355 6.14 -3.15 24.14
N ALA A 356 6.76 -2.72 23.02
CA ALA A 356 6.50 -1.42 22.42
C ALA A 356 5.02 -1.27 22.03
N ILE A 357 4.38 -2.32 21.49
CA ILE A 357 2.94 -2.37 21.17
C ILE A 357 2.10 -2.19 22.46
N ILE A 358 2.45 -2.86 23.54
CA ILE A 358 1.75 -2.74 24.83
C ILE A 358 1.87 -1.30 25.36
N PHE A 359 3.07 -0.71 25.35
CA PHE A 359 3.29 0.67 25.81
C PHE A 359 2.55 1.68 24.93
N LEU A 360 2.60 1.53 23.59
CA LEU A 360 1.83 2.37 22.69
C LEU A 360 0.32 2.28 22.99
N THR A 361 -0.17 1.06 23.25
CA THR A 361 -1.58 0.84 23.60
C THR A 361 -1.96 1.57 24.88
N ILE A 362 -1.10 1.52 25.91
CA ILE A 362 -1.30 2.26 27.17
C ILE A 362 -1.31 3.77 26.89
N LEU A 363 -0.38 4.27 26.08
CA LEU A 363 -0.29 5.69 25.73
C LEU A 363 -1.56 6.17 25.02
N VAL A 364 -1.99 5.45 23.98
CA VAL A 364 -3.21 5.76 23.21
C VAL A 364 -4.45 5.72 24.11
N ARG A 365 -4.59 4.68 24.92
CA ARG A 365 -5.71 4.55 25.88
C ARG A 365 -5.71 5.66 26.92
N SER A 366 -4.54 6.06 27.41
CA SER A 366 -4.41 7.17 28.37
C SER A 366 -4.81 8.51 27.73
N ALA A 367 -4.36 8.77 26.51
CA ALA A 367 -4.75 9.96 25.75
C ALA A 367 -6.27 10.01 25.48
N MET A 368 -6.89 8.87 25.18
CA MET A 368 -8.33 8.77 24.94
C MET A 368 -9.18 8.72 26.22
N PHE A 369 -8.56 8.56 27.39
CA PHE A 369 -9.26 8.38 28.66
C PHE A 369 -10.30 9.47 28.99
N PRO A 370 -10.01 10.79 28.89
CA PRO A 370 -10.99 11.83 29.19
C PRO A 370 -12.24 11.76 28.28
N LEU A 371 -12.07 11.34 27.03
CA LEU A 371 -13.17 11.17 26.09
C LEU A 371 -13.98 9.91 26.42
N THR A 372 -13.31 8.83 26.77
CA THR A 372 -13.95 7.57 27.21
C THR A 372 -14.80 7.80 28.48
N LEU A 373 -14.29 8.59 29.44
CA LEU A 373 -15.06 8.98 30.65
C LEU A 373 -16.34 9.74 30.29
N LYS A 374 -16.28 10.70 29.37
CA LYS A 374 -17.47 11.44 28.91
C LYS A 374 -18.48 10.50 28.23
N GLY A 375 -18.01 9.59 27.40
CA GLY A 375 -18.81 8.56 26.74
C GLY A 375 -19.53 7.67 27.74
N MET A 376 -18.81 7.13 28.73
CA MET A 376 -19.39 6.28 29.76
C MET A 376 -20.42 7.00 30.63
N LYS A 377 -20.16 8.27 31.01
CA LYS A 377 -21.16 9.09 31.70
C LYS A 377 -22.45 9.27 30.89
N SER A 378 -22.33 9.44 29.57
CA SER A 378 -23.50 9.50 28.68
C SER A 378 -24.25 8.16 28.62
N MET A 379 -23.54 7.03 28.52
CA MET A 379 -24.14 5.69 28.57
C MET A 379 -24.90 5.43 29.89
N LYS A 380 -24.29 5.78 31.04
CA LYS A 380 -24.96 5.66 32.35
C LYS A 380 -26.24 6.50 32.44
N LYS A 381 -26.22 7.73 31.86
CA LYS A 381 -27.43 8.55 31.78
C LYS A 381 -28.51 7.87 30.91
N MET A 382 -28.10 7.28 29.80
CA MET A 382 -29.02 6.56 28.89
C MET A 382 -29.65 5.33 29.56
N GLN A 383 -28.86 4.57 30.36
CA GLN A 383 -29.40 3.46 31.17
C GLN A 383 -30.48 3.90 32.17
N LYS A 384 -30.29 5.07 32.79
CA LYS A 384 -31.31 5.61 33.73
C LYS A 384 -32.64 5.97 33.02
N LEU A 385 -32.61 6.21 31.71
CA LEU A 385 -33.78 6.47 30.87
C LEU A 385 -34.48 5.17 30.39
N ALA A 386 -33.87 4.03 30.64
CA ALA A 386 -34.37 2.72 30.25
C ALA A 386 -35.85 2.50 30.54
N PRO A 387 -36.38 2.77 31.76
CA PRO A 387 -37.81 2.58 32.06
C PRO A 387 -38.73 3.56 31.29
N GLU A 388 -38.24 4.76 30.91
CA GLU A 388 -39.00 5.70 30.10
C GLU A 388 -39.03 5.24 28.62
N MET A 389 -37.96 4.66 28.14
CA MET A 389 -37.87 4.08 26.80
C MET A 389 -38.78 2.85 26.63
N GLU A 390 -38.89 2.00 27.66
CA GLU A 390 -39.75 0.83 27.66
C GLU A 390 -41.22 1.25 27.57
N LYS A 391 -41.64 2.29 28.29
CA LYS A 391 -42.99 2.87 28.18
C LYS A 391 -43.28 3.40 26.77
N ILE A 392 -42.30 4.08 26.12
CA ILE A 392 -42.47 4.54 24.74
C ILE A 392 -42.70 3.35 23.81
N LYS A 393 -41.94 2.25 23.99
CA LYS A 393 -42.10 1.04 23.19
C LYS A 393 -43.49 0.39 23.38
N GLU A 394 -43.95 0.29 24.61
CA GLU A 394 -45.31 -0.22 24.90
C GLU A 394 -46.41 0.67 24.32
N GLU A 395 -46.23 2.00 24.33
CA GLU A 395 -47.21 2.95 23.80
C GLU A 395 -47.26 2.98 22.27
N VAL A 396 -46.11 2.85 21.60
CA VAL A 396 -45.99 2.98 20.13
C VAL A 396 -46.24 1.64 19.42
N GLY A 397 -45.92 0.51 20.08
CA GLY A 397 -46.08 -0.83 19.49
C GLY A 397 -45.07 -1.06 18.34
N GLU A 398 -45.57 -1.52 17.19
CA GLU A 398 -44.74 -1.95 16.05
C GLU A 398 -44.32 -0.81 15.11
N ASP A 399 -44.78 0.43 15.32
CA ASP A 399 -44.39 1.56 14.48
C ASP A 399 -42.96 2.03 14.80
N GLN A 400 -42.00 1.53 14.01
CA GLN A 400 -40.58 1.83 14.21
C GLN A 400 -40.25 3.31 13.97
N GLN A 401 -40.95 4.00 13.06
CA GLN A 401 -40.67 5.40 12.76
C GLN A 401 -41.09 6.32 13.90
N GLU A 402 -42.32 6.12 14.43
CA GLU A 402 -42.81 6.88 15.57
C GLU A 402 -41.98 6.58 16.83
N MET A 403 -41.58 5.32 17.03
CA MET A 403 -40.71 4.91 18.14
C MET A 403 -39.36 5.63 18.09
N GLN A 404 -38.73 5.65 16.93
CA GLN A 404 -37.43 6.30 16.75
C GLN A 404 -37.51 7.82 16.98
N LYS A 405 -38.59 8.45 16.49
CA LYS A 405 -38.88 9.87 16.71
C LYS A 405 -39.05 10.21 18.18
N ARG A 406 -39.88 9.47 18.90
CA ARG A 406 -40.11 9.70 20.33
C ARG A 406 -38.88 9.42 21.19
N MET A 407 -38.09 8.41 20.84
CA MET A 407 -36.82 8.16 21.50
C MET A 407 -35.86 9.31 21.34
N MET A 408 -35.75 9.89 20.11
CA MET A 408 -34.91 11.04 19.85
C MET A 408 -35.39 12.32 20.59
N GLU A 409 -36.72 12.51 20.72
CA GLU A 409 -37.30 13.59 21.51
C GLU A 409 -36.97 13.42 23.00
N LEU A 410 -37.10 12.20 23.55
CA LEU A 410 -36.72 11.89 24.94
C LEU A 410 -35.25 12.21 25.21
N TYR A 411 -34.34 11.81 24.31
CA TYR A 411 -32.91 12.11 24.45
C TYR A 411 -32.64 13.63 24.45
N LYS A 412 -33.32 14.40 23.59
CA LYS A 412 -33.24 15.87 23.57
C LYS A 412 -33.74 16.49 24.85
N GLU A 413 -34.92 16.04 25.34
CA GLU A 413 -35.51 16.57 26.59
C GLU A 413 -34.63 16.30 27.82
N ARG A 414 -33.96 15.14 27.86
CA ARG A 414 -33.09 14.74 28.98
C ARG A 414 -31.65 15.18 28.81
N GLY A 415 -31.29 15.82 27.69
CA GLY A 415 -29.93 16.30 27.41
C GLY A 415 -28.90 15.17 27.35
N VAL A 416 -29.32 13.99 26.81
CA VAL A 416 -28.45 12.83 26.65
C VAL A 416 -28.10 12.66 25.18
N ASN A 417 -26.82 12.56 24.89
CA ASN A 417 -26.35 12.31 23.54
C ASN A 417 -26.22 10.80 23.29
N PRO A 418 -27.04 10.20 22.39
CA PRO A 418 -26.93 8.78 22.09
C PRO A 418 -25.61 8.37 21.43
N LEU A 419 -24.95 9.30 20.74
CA LEU A 419 -23.64 9.07 20.11
C LEU A 419 -22.48 9.07 21.13
N GLY A 420 -22.72 9.53 22.37
CA GLY A 420 -21.69 9.57 23.40
C GLY A 420 -21.10 8.20 23.73
N GLY A 421 -21.91 7.13 23.62
CA GLY A 421 -21.49 5.76 23.88
C GLY A 421 -20.59 5.15 22.80
N CYS A 422 -20.81 5.48 21.55
CA CYS A 422 -19.98 4.95 20.44
C CYS A 422 -18.79 5.84 20.08
N MET A 423 -18.67 7.05 20.67
CA MET A 423 -17.59 8.00 20.39
C MET A 423 -16.19 7.40 20.58
N PRO A 424 -15.90 6.63 21.66
CA PRO A 424 -14.60 5.99 21.80
C PRO A 424 -14.29 5.01 20.65
N MET A 425 -15.27 4.27 20.18
CA MET A 425 -15.13 3.33 19.07
C MET A 425 -14.83 4.05 17.75
N LEU A 426 -15.53 5.16 17.47
CA LEU A 426 -15.29 5.95 16.26
C LEU A 426 -13.88 6.56 16.24
N LEU A 427 -13.38 7.02 17.39
CA LEU A 427 -12.04 7.56 17.50
C LEU A 427 -10.95 6.47 17.43
N GLN A 428 -11.29 5.25 17.83
CA GLN A 428 -10.40 4.10 17.76
C GLN A 428 -10.17 3.61 16.31
N MET A 429 -11.14 3.85 15.39
CA MET A 429 -11.05 3.35 14.01
C MET A 429 -9.82 3.88 13.24
N PRO A 430 -9.50 5.19 13.26
CA PRO A 430 -8.26 5.68 12.65
C PRO A 430 -7.00 5.03 13.22
N VAL A 431 -6.94 4.84 14.53
CA VAL A 431 -5.81 4.17 15.20
C VAL A 431 -5.70 2.72 14.74
N PHE A 432 -6.84 2.01 14.68
CA PHE A 432 -6.88 0.63 14.24
C PHE A 432 -6.41 0.48 12.79
N ILE A 433 -6.93 1.31 11.87
CA ILE A 433 -6.57 1.27 10.45
C ILE A 433 -5.09 1.61 10.24
N ALA A 434 -4.57 2.60 10.96
CA ALA A 434 -3.15 2.97 10.88
C ALA A 434 -2.24 1.83 11.38
N LEU A 435 -2.53 1.27 12.55
CA LEU A 435 -1.74 0.19 13.14
C LEU A 435 -1.84 -1.11 12.35
N TYR A 436 -3.01 -1.40 11.77
CA TYR A 436 -3.16 -2.55 10.88
C TYR A 436 -2.17 -2.50 9.71
N ARG A 437 -2.09 -1.34 9.03
CA ARG A 437 -1.12 -1.15 7.93
C ARG A 437 0.32 -1.21 8.44
N VAL A 438 0.62 -0.55 9.54
CA VAL A 438 1.98 -0.55 10.13
C VAL A 438 2.44 -1.96 10.46
N TYR A 439 1.64 -2.76 11.17
CA TYR A 439 2.05 -4.12 11.55
C TYR A 439 2.13 -5.08 10.35
N ALA A 440 1.33 -4.87 9.30
CA ALA A 440 1.32 -5.72 8.12
C ALA A 440 2.42 -5.37 7.10
N THR A 441 2.99 -4.16 7.14
CA THR A 441 3.88 -3.69 6.05
C THR A 441 5.14 -2.96 6.52
N ALA A 442 5.29 -2.66 7.82
CA ALA A 442 6.54 -2.08 8.30
C ALA A 442 7.58 -3.16 8.54
N PHE A 443 8.75 -2.97 7.97
CA PHE A 443 9.87 -3.91 8.02
C PHE A 443 10.30 -4.26 9.44
N GLU A 444 10.17 -3.33 10.36
CA GLU A 444 10.56 -3.45 11.77
C GLU A 444 9.83 -4.57 12.54
N PHE A 445 8.67 -5.04 12.06
CA PHE A 445 7.90 -6.10 12.70
C PHE A 445 8.17 -7.48 12.10
N ARG A 446 8.80 -7.54 10.93
CA ARG A 446 9.13 -8.77 10.25
C ARG A 446 10.20 -9.55 11.02
N GLY A 447 9.91 -10.81 11.32
CA GLY A 447 10.79 -11.64 12.14
C GLY A 447 11.00 -11.12 13.57
N ALA A 448 10.22 -10.12 14.02
CA ALA A 448 10.34 -9.55 15.37
C ALA A 448 9.61 -10.45 16.39
N PRO A 449 10.32 -11.12 17.30
CA PRO A 449 9.70 -12.00 18.28
C PRO A 449 9.08 -11.23 19.45
N PHE A 450 8.07 -11.84 20.08
CA PHE A 450 7.54 -11.38 21.35
C PHE A 450 7.78 -12.44 22.43
N LEU A 451 6.75 -12.87 23.16
CA LEU A 451 6.84 -13.84 24.24
C LEU A 451 6.21 -15.19 23.83
N GLY A 452 6.77 -16.27 24.36
CA GLY A 452 6.23 -17.62 24.19
C GLY A 452 6.37 -18.14 22.77
N TRP A 453 5.26 -18.32 22.08
CA TRP A 453 5.19 -18.89 20.73
C TRP A 453 5.19 -17.86 19.60
N ILE A 454 5.12 -16.57 19.92
CA ILE A 454 5.07 -15.50 18.92
C ILE A 454 6.48 -15.23 18.44
N THR A 455 6.82 -15.71 17.26
CA THR A 455 8.14 -15.58 16.63
C THR A 455 8.21 -14.42 15.66
N ASP A 456 7.07 -13.98 15.11
CA ASP A 456 6.96 -12.89 14.16
C ASP A 456 5.70 -12.04 14.46
N LEU A 457 5.88 -10.72 14.64
CA LEU A 457 4.78 -9.80 14.90
C LEU A 457 4.07 -9.34 13.62
N SER A 458 4.65 -9.55 12.45
CA SER A 458 4.04 -9.23 11.15
C SER A 458 3.16 -10.36 10.60
N GLU A 459 3.32 -11.58 11.10
CA GLU A 459 2.60 -12.78 10.70
C GLU A 459 1.56 -13.23 11.75
N PRO A 460 0.64 -14.15 11.40
CA PRO A 460 -0.23 -14.80 12.36
C PRO A 460 0.57 -15.55 13.46
N ASP A 461 0.03 -15.61 14.68
CA ASP A 461 0.70 -16.19 15.86
C ASP A 461 0.68 -17.74 15.91
N ALA A 462 0.94 -18.41 14.82
CA ALA A 462 0.85 -19.84 14.64
C ALA A 462 1.50 -20.65 15.79
N LEU A 463 0.69 -21.13 16.75
CA LEU A 463 1.17 -21.98 17.83
C LEU A 463 1.61 -23.35 17.29
N PHE A 464 0.92 -23.85 16.27
CA PHE A 464 1.30 -25.02 15.47
C PHE A 464 0.57 -25.00 14.12
N MET A 465 1.21 -25.55 13.10
CA MET A 465 0.64 -25.70 11.76
C MET A 465 -0.31 -26.89 11.72
N LEU A 466 -1.42 -26.74 10.99
CA LEU A 466 -2.36 -27.82 10.74
C LEU A 466 -1.92 -28.62 9.50
N PRO A 467 -2.11 -29.93 9.47
CA PRO A 467 -1.80 -30.75 8.29
C PRO A 467 -2.81 -30.59 7.13
N PHE A 468 -3.79 -29.72 7.27
CA PHE A 468 -4.84 -29.41 6.29
C PHE A 468 -5.29 -27.97 6.44
N SER A 469 -5.72 -27.35 5.33
CA SER A 469 -6.33 -26.02 5.35
C SER A 469 -7.84 -26.13 5.46
N ILE A 470 -8.43 -25.35 6.38
CA ILE A 470 -9.89 -25.26 6.57
C ILE A 470 -10.39 -24.08 5.75
N PRO A 471 -11.18 -24.27 4.69
CA PRO A 471 -11.73 -23.16 3.91
C PRO A 471 -12.73 -22.38 4.76
N VAL A 472 -12.43 -21.13 5.04
CA VAL A 472 -13.31 -20.22 5.78
C VAL A 472 -13.67 -19.04 4.88
N PRO A 473 -14.95 -18.68 4.78
CA PRO A 473 -15.36 -17.47 4.06
C PRO A 473 -14.60 -16.26 4.63
N PHE A 474 -14.13 -15.37 3.75
CA PHE A 474 -13.38 -14.15 4.06
C PHE A 474 -11.87 -14.31 4.32
N THR A 475 -11.32 -15.53 4.31
CA THR A 475 -9.87 -15.76 4.29
C THR A 475 -9.46 -16.28 2.90
N ALA A 476 -8.34 -15.78 2.35
CA ALA A 476 -7.91 -16.19 1.01
C ALA A 476 -7.46 -17.65 0.96
N ASN A 477 -6.66 -18.05 1.94
CA ASN A 477 -5.94 -19.32 1.97
C ASN A 477 -6.53 -20.33 2.97
N GLY A 478 -7.71 -19.99 3.56
CA GLY A 478 -8.28 -20.81 4.64
C GLY A 478 -7.54 -20.63 5.97
N ILE A 479 -7.74 -21.56 6.88
CA ILE A 479 -7.03 -21.66 8.17
C ILE A 479 -6.11 -22.89 8.09
N ASP A 480 -4.83 -22.66 8.12
CA ASP A 480 -3.75 -23.66 8.05
C ASP A 480 -2.93 -23.76 9.35
N SER A 481 -3.20 -22.87 10.30
CA SER A 481 -2.49 -22.79 11.58
C SER A 481 -3.47 -22.58 12.75
N PHE A 482 -3.06 -23.00 13.94
CA PHE A 482 -3.78 -22.72 15.17
C PHE A 482 -3.23 -21.45 15.82
N ASN A 483 -4.01 -20.36 15.71
CA ASN A 483 -3.66 -19.04 16.19
C ASN A 483 -4.35 -18.76 17.53
N LEU A 484 -3.58 -18.61 18.60
CA LEU A 484 -4.11 -18.47 19.95
C LEU A 484 -4.51 -17.03 20.29
N LEU A 485 -3.77 -16.02 19.81
CA LEU A 485 -4.07 -14.60 20.10
C LEU A 485 -5.48 -14.17 19.66
N PRO A 486 -5.96 -14.46 18.44
CA PRO A 486 -7.33 -14.11 18.03
C PRO A 486 -8.39 -14.77 18.91
N ILE A 487 -8.14 -15.98 19.41
CA ILE A 487 -9.06 -16.68 20.33
C ILE A 487 -9.10 -15.95 21.69
N LEU A 488 -7.92 -15.64 22.26
CA LEU A 488 -7.84 -14.86 23.51
C LEU A 488 -8.46 -13.48 23.35
N MET A 489 -8.26 -12.83 22.21
CA MET A 489 -8.87 -11.55 21.86
C MET A 489 -10.41 -11.67 21.84
N GLY A 490 -10.95 -12.69 21.16
CA GLY A 490 -12.39 -12.94 21.11
C GLY A 490 -12.98 -13.20 22.49
N LEU A 491 -12.32 -14.00 23.32
CA LEU A 491 -12.74 -14.24 24.71
C LEU A 491 -12.71 -12.95 25.54
N ALA A 492 -11.68 -12.13 25.43
CA ALA A 492 -11.58 -10.85 26.11
C ALA A 492 -12.68 -9.88 25.64
N MET A 493 -13.01 -9.85 24.35
CA MET A 493 -14.10 -9.03 23.81
C MET A 493 -15.46 -9.49 24.32
N VAL A 494 -15.73 -10.81 24.38
CA VAL A 494 -16.96 -11.35 24.97
C VAL A 494 -17.04 -11.03 26.46
N ALA A 495 -15.94 -11.14 27.19
CA ALA A 495 -15.87 -10.73 28.60
C ALA A 495 -16.16 -9.23 28.75
N SER A 496 -15.57 -8.40 27.91
CA SER A 496 -15.81 -6.94 27.88
C SER A 496 -17.29 -6.61 27.67
N THR A 497 -17.97 -7.27 26.71
CA THR A 497 -19.41 -7.03 26.46
C THR A 497 -20.30 -7.45 27.61
N LYS A 498 -19.91 -8.47 28.37
CA LYS A 498 -20.66 -8.91 29.56
C LYS A 498 -20.43 -8.00 30.78
N LEU A 499 -19.21 -7.46 30.90
CA LEU A 499 -18.82 -6.58 32.02
C LEU A 499 -19.21 -5.12 31.79
N MET A 500 -19.39 -4.71 30.54
CA MET A 500 -19.89 -3.37 30.22
C MET A 500 -21.43 -3.31 30.39
N PRO A 501 -21.91 -2.30 31.08
CA PRO A 501 -23.34 -2.08 31.17
C PRO A 501 -23.91 -1.78 29.78
N THR A 502 -24.75 -2.65 29.27
CA THR A 502 -25.44 -2.47 27.99
C THR A 502 -26.38 -1.28 28.03
N SER A 503 -26.34 -0.44 26.99
CA SER A 503 -27.17 0.76 26.91
C SER A 503 -28.64 0.40 26.66
N GLY A 504 -29.46 0.36 27.73
CA GLY A 504 -30.93 0.35 27.67
C GLY A 504 -31.61 -1.02 27.67
N PRO A 505 -32.85 -1.08 28.18
CA PRO A 505 -33.65 -2.29 28.33
C PRO A 505 -34.32 -2.74 27.03
N VAL A 506 -34.25 -1.93 25.99
CA VAL A 506 -34.94 -2.21 24.72
C VAL A 506 -33.94 -2.73 23.69
N GLN A 507 -33.38 -3.90 23.97
CA GLN A 507 -32.63 -4.62 22.93
C GLN A 507 -33.64 -5.48 22.14
N ASN A 508 -33.82 -5.15 20.86
CA ASN A 508 -34.40 -6.11 19.93
C ASN A 508 -33.54 -7.39 20.01
N PRO A 509 -34.16 -8.60 19.95
CA PRO A 509 -33.41 -9.86 19.93
C PRO A 509 -32.26 -9.87 18.90
N GLN A 510 -32.47 -9.23 17.76
CA GLN A 510 -31.45 -9.02 16.71
C GLN A 510 -30.26 -8.22 17.22
N GLN A 511 -30.48 -7.11 17.94
CA GLN A 511 -29.38 -6.28 18.47
C GLN A 511 -28.59 -7.02 19.54
N LYS A 512 -29.26 -7.81 20.40
CA LYS A 512 -28.58 -8.64 21.40
C LYS A 512 -27.73 -9.74 20.73
N MET A 513 -28.27 -10.39 19.69
CA MET A 513 -27.58 -11.38 18.91
C MET A 513 -26.34 -10.76 18.22
N MET A 514 -26.51 -9.61 17.57
CA MET A 514 -25.42 -8.89 16.92
C MET A 514 -24.30 -8.52 17.92
N MET A 515 -24.63 -7.98 19.09
CA MET A 515 -23.64 -7.63 20.12
C MET A 515 -22.89 -8.84 20.67
N THR A 516 -23.51 -10.03 20.70
CA THR A 516 -22.87 -11.26 21.17
C THR A 516 -22.05 -11.93 20.06
N LEU A 517 -22.53 -11.88 18.82
CA LEU A 517 -21.87 -12.53 17.68
C LEU A 517 -20.72 -11.70 17.10
N MET A 518 -20.80 -10.36 17.18
CA MET A 518 -19.81 -9.44 16.63
C MET A 518 -18.37 -9.71 17.13
N PRO A 519 -18.13 -9.92 18.44
CA PRO A 519 -16.79 -10.28 18.93
C PRO A 519 -16.25 -11.57 18.30
N VAL A 520 -17.09 -12.58 18.16
CA VAL A 520 -16.70 -13.86 17.55
C VAL A 520 -16.41 -13.68 16.07
N PHE A 521 -17.27 -12.97 15.34
CA PHE A 521 -17.09 -12.66 13.94
C PHE A 521 -15.79 -11.85 13.70
N PHE A 522 -15.53 -10.86 14.54
CA PHE A 522 -14.32 -10.06 14.46
C PHE A 522 -13.05 -10.88 14.74
N SER A 523 -13.12 -11.82 15.70
CA SER A 523 -12.03 -12.76 15.97
C SER A 523 -11.72 -13.66 14.77
N VAL A 524 -12.76 -14.10 14.04
CA VAL A 524 -12.59 -14.89 12.80
C VAL A 524 -11.95 -14.05 11.68
N ILE A 525 -12.37 -12.79 11.51
CA ILE A 525 -11.75 -11.89 10.53
C ILE A 525 -10.26 -11.67 10.83
N CYS A 526 -9.93 -11.47 12.12
CA CYS A 526 -8.56 -11.21 12.55
C CYS A 526 -7.71 -12.47 12.69
N TYR A 527 -8.27 -13.67 12.39
CA TYR A 527 -7.60 -14.94 12.66
C TYR A 527 -6.26 -15.08 11.94
N ASN A 528 -6.21 -14.70 10.66
CA ASN A 528 -5.01 -14.74 9.82
C ASN A 528 -4.36 -13.35 9.68
N MET A 529 -4.58 -12.44 10.62
CA MET A 529 -3.94 -11.14 10.61
C MET A 529 -2.68 -11.15 11.49
N ALA A 530 -1.79 -10.20 11.24
CA ALA A 530 -0.54 -10.01 11.97
C ALA A 530 -0.73 -10.12 13.50
N SER A 531 0.13 -10.90 14.15
CA SER A 531 0.09 -11.13 15.61
C SER A 531 0.23 -9.83 16.40
N GLY A 532 1.01 -8.85 15.90
CA GLY A 532 1.12 -7.52 16.47
C GLY A 532 -0.22 -6.76 16.54
N LEU A 533 -1.09 -6.91 15.53
CA LEU A 533 -2.42 -6.33 15.56
C LEU A 533 -3.31 -7.01 16.60
N ASN A 534 -3.29 -8.35 16.63
CA ASN A 534 -4.06 -9.13 17.61
C ASN A 534 -3.62 -8.81 19.04
N LEU A 535 -2.32 -8.67 19.27
CA LEU A 535 -1.74 -8.24 20.55
C LEU A 535 -2.22 -6.84 20.96
N TYR A 536 -2.22 -5.89 20.01
CA TYR A 536 -2.75 -4.54 20.25
C TYR A 536 -4.23 -4.58 20.65
N ILE A 537 -5.07 -5.30 19.93
CA ILE A 537 -6.51 -5.38 20.19
C ILE A 537 -6.78 -6.08 21.52
N LEU A 538 -6.10 -7.20 21.80
CA LEU A 538 -6.19 -7.90 23.09
C LEU A 538 -5.80 -6.98 24.25
N THR A 539 -4.63 -6.36 24.19
CA THR A 539 -4.12 -5.42 25.22
C THR A 539 -5.09 -4.25 25.40
N SER A 540 -5.55 -3.66 24.31
CA SER A 540 -6.52 -2.56 24.32
C SER A 540 -7.85 -2.99 24.96
N THR A 541 -8.33 -4.19 24.70
CA THR A 541 -9.58 -4.74 25.27
C THR A 541 -9.42 -4.97 26.77
N VAL A 542 -8.32 -5.60 27.19
CA VAL A 542 -8.00 -5.83 28.61
C VAL A 542 -7.90 -4.52 29.39
N LEU A 543 -7.15 -3.55 28.86
CA LEU A 543 -7.07 -2.21 29.46
C LEU A 543 -8.42 -1.52 29.54
N GLY A 544 -9.29 -1.71 28.52
CA GLY A 544 -10.66 -1.22 28.54
C GLY A 544 -11.51 -1.82 29.67
N ILE A 545 -11.37 -3.12 29.92
CA ILE A 545 -12.04 -3.80 31.04
C ILE A 545 -11.54 -3.20 32.38
N VAL A 546 -10.24 -3.08 32.54
CA VAL A 546 -9.61 -2.50 33.73
C VAL A 546 -10.08 -1.06 33.96
N GLN A 547 -10.06 -0.22 32.93
CA GLN A 547 -10.56 1.16 33.01
C GLN A 547 -12.03 1.21 33.46
N ASN A 548 -12.87 0.37 32.88
CA ASN A 548 -14.29 0.30 33.24
C ASN A 548 -14.50 -0.11 34.71
N TYR A 549 -13.74 -1.09 35.18
CA TYR A 549 -13.79 -1.52 36.57
C TYR A 549 -13.47 -0.36 37.52
N PHE A 550 -12.36 0.36 37.30
CA PHE A 550 -11.99 1.50 38.16
C PHE A 550 -13.02 2.63 38.13
N ILE A 551 -13.62 2.92 36.99
CA ILE A 551 -14.67 3.96 36.89
C ILE A 551 -15.94 3.55 37.65
N HIS A 552 -16.31 2.26 37.62
CA HIS A 552 -17.45 1.79 38.42
C HIS A 552 -17.18 1.90 39.92
N VAL A 553 -16.05 1.47 40.39
CA VAL A 553 -15.68 1.54 41.81
C VAL A 553 -15.65 3.00 42.32
N SER A 554 -15.09 3.92 41.53
CA SER A 554 -15.02 5.35 41.90
C SER A 554 -16.39 6.03 41.99
N ASP A 555 -17.36 5.62 41.16
CA ASP A 555 -18.72 6.19 41.18
C ASP A 555 -19.57 5.68 42.35
N ASP A 556 -19.29 4.45 42.81
CA ASP A 556 -20.00 3.89 43.99
C ASP A 556 -19.54 4.55 45.31
N GLU A 557 -18.31 5.02 45.35
CA GLU A 557 -17.79 5.80 46.51
C GLU A 557 -18.33 7.24 46.55
N ILE A 558 -18.68 7.84 45.40
CA ILE A 558 -19.20 9.21 45.26
C ILE A 558 -20.70 9.28 45.35
N SER A 559 -21.40 8.13 45.27
CA SER A 559 -22.87 8.09 45.51
C SER A 559 -23.13 8.34 47.00
N PRO A 560 -23.80 9.44 47.41
CA PRO A 560 -24.13 9.60 48.81
C PRO A 560 -25.02 8.44 49.21
N LYS A 561 -24.60 7.73 50.28
CA LYS A 561 -25.47 6.75 50.96
C LYS A 561 -26.88 7.37 51.12
N PRO A 562 -27.98 6.63 50.87
CA PRO A 562 -29.31 7.20 51.05
C PRO A 562 -29.46 7.73 52.45
N GLY A 563 -29.31 9.02 52.56
CA GLY A 563 -29.50 9.75 53.80
C GLY A 563 -30.96 9.63 54.20
N LYS A 564 -31.18 9.27 55.49
CA LYS A 564 -32.48 9.19 56.12
C LYS A 564 -33.36 10.35 55.67
N SER A 565 -34.51 9.99 55.11
CA SER A 565 -35.61 10.87 54.72
C SER A 565 -35.91 11.91 55.83
N THR A 566 -35.38 13.12 55.70
CA THR A 566 -35.96 14.29 56.37
C THR A 566 -37.11 14.78 55.50
N LYS A 567 -38.31 14.70 56.02
CA LYS A 567 -39.52 15.27 55.47
C LYS A 567 -39.28 16.76 55.19
N ALA A 568 -39.03 17.11 53.90
CA ALA A 568 -39.05 18.50 53.47
C ALA A 568 -40.47 18.86 53.04
N LYS A 569 -40.95 19.93 53.62
CA LYS A 569 -42.28 20.50 53.41
C LYS A 569 -42.51 20.83 51.94
N SER A 570 -43.70 20.43 51.47
CA SER A 570 -44.30 20.78 50.21
C SER A 570 -44.32 22.29 49.93
N GLY A 571 -43.87 22.71 48.80
CA GLY A 571 -44.07 24.07 48.35
C GLY A 571 -43.28 24.47 47.12
N ALA A 572 -43.53 23.85 45.98
CA ALA A 572 -43.33 24.49 44.65
C ALA A 572 -43.98 23.60 43.58
N LYS A 573 -45.12 24.03 43.07
CA LYS A 573 -45.84 23.42 41.94
C LYS A 573 -45.02 23.63 40.67
N SER A 574 -44.30 22.63 40.19
CA SER A 574 -43.82 22.56 38.81
C SER A 574 -44.85 21.79 37.98
N LYS A 575 -45.35 22.42 36.94
CA LYS A 575 -46.36 21.88 36.02
C LYS A 575 -45.73 20.91 35.01
N PRO A 576 -45.98 19.61 35.06
CA PRO A 576 -45.80 18.74 33.92
C PRO A 576 -47.18 18.27 33.46
N ARG A 577 -47.93 19.08 32.76
CA ARG A 577 -49.28 18.70 32.37
C ARG A 577 -49.68 18.96 30.92
N HIS A 578 -48.85 19.50 30.09
CA HIS A 578 -49.26 19.79 28.70
C HIS A 578 -49.06 18.66 27.71
N PHE A 579 -48.07 17.78 27.89
CA PHE A 579 -47.78 16.75 26.91
C PHE A 579 -48.77 15.57 26.94
N TYR A 580 -49.09 15.08 28.13
CA TYR A 580 -50.03 13.97 28.27
C TYR A 580 -51.48 14.34 27.92
N ALA A 581 -51.87 15.59 28.12
CA ALA A 581 -53.19 16.06 27.76
C ALA A 581 -53.38 16.16 26.23
N ALA A 582 -52.32 16.55 25.49
CA ALA A 582 -52.37 16.64 24.03
C ALA A 582 -52.39 15.25 23.36
N ALA A 583 -51.65 14.28 23.89
CA ALA A 583 -51.67 12.90 23.40
C ALA A 583 -52.99 12.18 23.64
N GLN A 584 -53.62 12.39 24.82
CA GLN A 584 -54.96 11.87 25.11
C GLN A 584 -56.07 12.55 24.28
N ALA A 585 -55.92 13.85 23.98
CA ALA A 585 -56.87 14.56 23.11
C ALA A 585 -56.81 14.02 21.67
N ARG A 586 -55.60 13.79 21.11
CA ARG A 586 -55.43 13.17 19.77
C ARG A 586 -55.97 11.73 19.70
N LYS A 587 -55.73 10.92 20.74
CA LYS A 587 -56.27 9.54 20.81
C LYS A 587 -57.80 9.53 20.85
N ARG A 588 -58.41 10.52 21.51
CA ARG A 588 -59.88 10.70 21.54
C ARG A 588 -60.42 11.18 20.19
N GLU A 589 -59.70 12.03 19.46
CA GLU A 589 -60.09 12.47 18.11
C GLU A 589 -60.00 11.33 17.10
N MET A 590 -58.92 10.57 17.06
CA MET A 590 -58.82 9.41 16.18
C MET A 590 -59.82 8.32 16.47
N ALA A 591 -60.20 8.11 17.75
CA ALA A 591 -61.25 7.18 18.11
C ALA A 591 -62.67 7.68 17.70
N LYS A 592 -62.86 9.01 17.66
CA LYS A 592 -64.09 9.62 17.14
C LYS A 592 -64.22 9.53 15.64
N GLU A 593 -63.10 9.70 14.94
CA GLU A 593 -63.00 9.60 13.49
C GLU A 593 -63.22 8.16 12.99
N LYS A 594 -62.61 7.15 13.61
CA LYS A 594 -62.90 5.73 13.34
C LYS A 594 -64.36 5.33 13.63
N ARG A 595 -65.05 5.97 14.61
CA ARG A 595 -66.44 5.75 14.84
C ARG A 595 -67.35 6.43 13.81
N ARG A 596 -66.92 7.58 13.25
CA ARG A 596 -67.64 8.26 12.16
C ARG A 596 -67.51 7.47 10.85
N ASP A 597 -66.40 6.95 10.54
CA ASP A 597 -66.15 6.15 9.31
C ASP A 597 -66.93 4.81 9.40
N LYS A 598 -66.92 4.18 10.56
CA LYS A 598 -67.73 2.97 10.78
C LYS A 598 -69.27 3.21 10.71
N LYS A 599 -69.74 4.43 11.04
CA LYS A 599 -71.15 4.82 10.87
C LYS A 599 -71.48 5.15 9.40
N LYS A 600 -70.56 5.80 8.65
CA LYS A 600 -70.74 6.05 7.20
C LYS A 600 -70.71 4.76 6.38
N GLY A 601 -69.87 3.79 6.73
CA GLY A 601 -69.84 2.49 6.06
C GLY A 601 -71.02 1.57 6.35
N ARG A 602 -71.86 1.84 7.42
CA ARG A 602 -73.07 1.13 7.69
C ARG A 602 -74.35 1.77 7.07
N ALA A 603 -74.24 3.06 6.71
CA ALA A 603 -75.40 3.76 6.07
C ALA A 603 -75.40 3.53 4.52
N GLY A 604 -74.27 3.04 3.92
CA GLY A 604 -74.15 2.73 2.47
C GLY A 604 -74.46 1.28 2.08
N LYS A 605 -74.88 0.39 3.01
CA LYS A 605 -75.27 -1.01 2.74
C LYS A 605 -76.76 -1.30 2.92
N GLY A 606 -77.61 -0.33 2.68
CA GLY A 606 -79.09 -0.48 2.87
C GLY A 606 -79.85 0.14 1.72
N GLN A 607 -79.39 0.06 0.48
CA GLN A 607 -80.15 0.26 -0.75
C GLN A 607 -79.38 -0.46 -1.85
N ASP A 608 -79.67 -1.71 -2.02
CA ASP A 608 -79.91 -2.44 -3.25
C ASP A 608 -80.35 -3.86 -2.89
#